data_295bb6329cd79f0a2f8b483158f43be8
#
_entry.id   295bb6329cd79f0a2f8b483158f43be8
#
_cell.length_a   1.000
_cell.length_b   1.000
_cell.length_c   1.000
_cell.angle_alpha   90.00
_cell.angle_beta   90.00
_cell.angle_gamma   90.00
#
_symmetry.space_group_name_H-M   'P 1'
#
loop_
_entity.id
_entity.type
_entity.pdbx_description
1 polymer ?
#
loop_
_entity_poly.entity_id
_entity_poly.type
_entity_poly.pdbx_seq_one_letter_code
_entity_poly.pdbx_strand_id
1 'polypeptide(L)'
;MIRLFAIILATCVQLSAQTITPGKGSIQHFKNFPSTQVTPRNVDVWLPDGYPKFGPYAVIYMHDGQNLFDSTTSYSGVSWNADRIAMDLMSKRKTKQFIIVGIHNSPQRSLEYTPQGLYNELPESFKSSFNEEFKGEPLSDKYLLFIVKELKPVIDNSFYTERSKEYTCIAGSSRGGLISLYALCQFPNVFGTAACISTHWPVSLKENNPAYSQAMISYLTKKLPSFESHRLYFDYGTETLDKQYKPYQLEIDALLKSKGYSKKNWITREYPGAEHNEKAWQSRFPDVIRFIMPR
;
A
#
# COMPACT_ATOMS: atom_id res chain seq x y z
N MET A 1 33.57 -29.45 -24.81
CA MET A 1 32.42 -28.53 -24.97
C MET A 1 31.25 -29.14 -24.18
N ILE A 2 31.03 -28.68 -22.94
CA ILE A 2 29.95 -29.11 -22.08
C ILE A 2 28.82 -28.06 -22.24
N ARG A 3 27.70 -28.48 -22.83
CA ARG A 3 26.49 -27.63 -22.94
C ARG A 3 25.75 -27.65 -21.60
N LEU A 4 25.78 -26.54 -20.88
CA LEU A 4 24.90 -26.33 -19.72
C LEU A 4 23.45 -26.14 -20.24
N PHE A 5 22.58 -27.09 -19.94
CA PHE A 5 21.13 -26.93 -20.07
C PHE A 5 20.63 -26.12 -18.85
N ALA A 6 20.23 -24.89 -19.08
CA ALA A 6 19.49 -24.12 -18.10
C ALA A 6 18.07 -24.70 -17.99
N ILE A 7 17.77 -25.39 -16.89
CA ILE A 7 16.44 -25.84 -16.55
C ILE A 7 15.65 -24.59 -16.08
N ILE A 8 14.81 -24.06 -16.97
CA ILE A 8 13.80 -23.07 -16.60
C ILE A 8 12.74 -23.82 -15.79
N LEU A 9 12.78 -23.66 -14.46
CA LEU A 9 11.67 -24.09 -13.60
C LEU A 9 10.46 -23.20 -13.91
N ALA A 10 9.58 -23.66 -14.79
CA ALA A 10 8.26 -23.10 -14.95
C ALA A 10 7.44 -23.49 -13.71
N THR A 11 7.42 -22.62 -12.69
CA THR A 11 6.51 -22.79 -11.55
C THR A 11 5.08 -22.59 -12.08
N CYS A 12 4.33 -23.68 -12.24
CA CYS A 12 2.89 -23.64 -12.44
C CYS A 12 2.26 -22.97 -11.19
N VAL A 13 1.92 -21.71 -11.30
CA VAL A 13 1.07 -21.04 -10.31
C VAL A 13 -0.33 -21.66 -10.48
N GLN A 14 -0.72 -22.49 -9.51
CA GLN A 14 -2.06 -23.09 -9.53
C GLN A 14 -3.11 -21.99 -9.35
N LEU A 15 -3.89 -21.73 -10.41
CA LEU A 15 -5.14 -21.00 -10.30
C LEU A 15 -6.11 -21.87 -9.48
N SER A 16 -6.32 -21.54 -8.22
CA SER A 16 -7.36 -22.17 -7.42
C SER A 16 -8.70 -21.53 -7.69
N ALA A 17 -9.78 -22.31 -7.59
CA ALA A 17 -11.13 -21.79 -7.67
C ALA A 17 -11.32 -20.57 -6.76
N GLN A 18 -11.91 -19.52 -7.28
CA GLN A 18 -12.14 -18.25 -6.63
C GLN A 18 -12.92 -18.44 -5.33
N THR A 19 -12.34 -18.12 -4.19
CA THR A 19 -12.99 -18.17 -2.88
C THR A 19 -13.61 -16.82 -2.49
N ILE A 20 -13.19 -15.74 -3.17
CA ILE A 20 -13.64 -14.36 -2.90
C ILE A 20 -14.64 -13.95 -3.96
N THR A 21 -15.81 -13.48 -3.54
CA THR A 21 -16.88 -13.03 -4.43
C THR A 21 -16.95 -11.50 -4.45
N PRO A 22 -16.43 -10.83 -5.50
CA PRO A 22 -16.56 -9.39 -5.60
C PRO A 22 -18.01 -9.00 -5.90
N GLY A 23 -18.41 -7.82 -5.44
CA GLY A 23 -19.72 -7.27 -5.78
C GLY A 23 -19.81 -6.74 -7.20
N LYS A 24 -18.66 -6.37 -7.80
CA LYS A 24 -18.50 -5.89 -9.19
C LYS A 24 -17.15 -6.32 -9.75
N GLY A 25 -17.09 -6.52 -11.08
CA GLY A 25 -15.88 -7.01 -11.73
C GLY A 25 -15.63 -8.49 -11.45
N SER A 26 -14.37 -8.89 -11.55
CA SER A 26 -13.90 -10.24 -11.24
C SER A 26 -12.60 -10.23 -10.45
N ILE A 27 -12.33 -11.31 -9.72
CA ILE A 27 -11.07 -11.47 -8.99
C ILE A 27 -10.33 -12.69 -9.52
N GLN A 28 -9.04 -12.51 -9.82
CA GLN A 28 -8.10 -13.59 -10.00
C GLN A 28 -7.31 -13.78 -8.72
N HIS A 29 -7.48 -14.94 -8.08
CA HIS A 29 -6.85 -15.28 -6.82
C HIS A 29 -5.57 -16.09 -7.04
N PHE A 30 -4.46 -15.61 -6.48
CA PHE A 30 -3.18 -16.32 -6.42
C PHE A 30 -2.99 -16.84 -4.99
N LYS A 31 -3.29 -18.11 -4.78
CA LYS A 31 -3.11 -18.78 -3.48
C LYS A 31 -1.64 -19.04 -3.22
N ASN A 32 -1.16 -18.63 -2.03
CA ASN A 32 0.23 -18.82 -1.60
C ASN A 32 1.24 -18.37 -2.68
N PHE A 33 1.08 -17.15 -3.20
CA PHE A 33 2.01 -16.60 -4.17
C PHE A 33 3.44 -16.77 -3.66
N PRO A 34 4.32 -17.44 -4.41
CA PRO A 34 5.65 -17.81 -3.94
C PRO A 34 6.54 -16.58 -3.82
N SER A 35 7.46 -16.60 -2.85
CA SER A 35 8.47 -15.57 -2.68
C SER A 35 9.75 -16.16 -2.11
N THR A 36 10.88 -15.61 -2.53
CA THR A 36 12.20 -15.87 -1.94
C THR A 36 12.54 -14.84 -0.87
N GLN A 37 11.77 -13.75 -0.79
CA GLN A 37 12.03 -12.62 0.11
C GLN A 37 11.24 -12.71 1.41
N VAL A 38 9.99 -13.15 1.32
CA VAL A 38 9.03 -13.18 2.44
C VAL A 38 8.22 -14.47 2.44
N THR A 39 7.50 -14.74 3.52
CA THR A 39 6.56 -15.84 3.58
C THR A 39 5.53 -15.76 2.45
N PRO A 40 5.28 -16.86 1.69
CA PRO A 40 4.25 -16.91 0.66
C PRO A 40 2.89 -16.43 1.18
N ARG A 41 2.15 -15.70 0.36
CA ARG A 41 0.88 -15.10 0.74
C ARG A 41 -0.11 -15.08 -0.39
N ASN A 42 -1.39 -14.92 -0.07
CA ASN A 42 -2.41 -14.75 -1.08
C ASN A 42 -2.31 -13.36 -1.70
N VAL A 43 -2.63 -13.29 -3.00
CA VAL A 43 -2.75 -12.05 -3.75
C VAL A 43 -4.03 -12.12 -4.57
N ASP A 44 -4.85 -11.08 -4.48
CA ASP A 44 -6.11 -10.95 -5.19
C ASP A 44 -6.02 -9.82 -6.22
N VAL A 45 -6.16 -10.17 -7.48
CA VAL A 45 -6.16 -9.18 -8.56
C VAL A 45 -7.60 -8.93 -9.00
N TRP A 46 -8.11 -7.77 -8.62
CA TRP A 46 -9.43 -7.33 -9.06
C TRP A 46 -9.34 -6.68 -10.45
N LEU A 47 -10.24 -7.12 -11.34
CA LEU A 47 -10.37 -6.67 -12.72
C LEU A 47 -11.77 -6.05 -12.91
N PRO A 48 -11.88 -4.84 -13.51
CA PRO A 48 -13.16 -4.20 -13.74
C PRO A 48 -13.99 -4.91 -14.82
N ASP A 49 -15.31 -4.68 -14.81
CA ASP A 49 -16.18 -5.13 -15.89
C ASP A 49 -15.67 -4.60 -17.25
N GLY A 50 -15.62 -5.49 -18.21
CA GLY A 50 -15.11 -5.17 -19.56
C GLY A 50 -13.59 -5.26 -19.73
N TYR A 51 -12.83 -5.66 -18.67
CA TYR A 51 -11.41 -5.98 -18.83
C TYR A 51 -11.22 -7.11 -19.87
N PRO A 52 -10.22 -7.07 -20.79
CA PRO A 52 -9.15 -6.05 -20.96
C PRO A 52 -9.45 -4.97 -22.01
N LYS A 53 -10.73 -4.73 -22.36
CA LYS A 53 -11.16 -3.93 -23.52
C LYS A 53 -10.68 -2.47 -23.51
N PHE A 54 -10.51 -1.87 -22.32
CA PHE A 54 -10.25 -0.43 -22.18
C PHE A 54 -8.84 -0.09 -21.70
N GLY A 55 -7.92 -1.08 -21.69
CA GLY A 55 -6.54 -0.90 -21.24
C GLY A 55 -5.61 -0.26 -22.28
N PRO A 56 -4.33 -0.09 -21.94
CA PRO A 56 -3.69 -0.64 -20.74
C PRO A 56 -4.16 0.03 -19.42
N TYR A 57 -4.21 -0.77 -18.36
CA TYR A 57 -4.77 -0.37 -17.05
C TYR A 57 -3.69 0.10 -16.10
N ALA A 58 -3.94 1.18 -15.38
CA ALA A 58 -3.13 1.55 -14.23
C ALA A 58 -3.25 0.49 -13.12
N VAL A 59 -2.27 0.41 -12.22
CA VAL A 59 -2.24 -0.59 -11.16
C VAL A 59 -2.16 0.06 -9.79
N ILE A 60 -3.06 -0.33 -8.88
CA ILE A 60 -2.99 0.01 -7.46
C ILE A 60 -2.58 -1.25 -6.70
N TYR A 61 -1.38 -1.26 -6.12
CA TYR A 61 -0.97 -2.26 -5.15
C TYR A 61 -1.49 -1.85 -3.78
N MET A 62 -2.36 -2.64 -3.17
CA MET A 62 -2.96 -2.35 -1.87
C MET A 62 -2.55 -3.38 -0.83
N HIS A 63 -2.07 -2.87 0.30
CA HIS A 63 -1.76 -3.68 1.48
C HIS A 63 -3.04 -4.19 2.16
N ASP A 64 -2.92 -5.26 2.95
CA ASP A 64 -4.03 -5.88 3.67
C ASP A 64 -5.16 -6.35 2.73
N GLY A 65 -4.77 -7.01 1.63
CA GLY A 65 -5.65 -7.40 0.51
C GLY A 65 -6.90 -8.16 0.91
N GLN A 66 -6.85 -8.94 2.00
CA GLN A 66 -7.99 -9.68 2.54
C GLN A 66 -9.17 -8.80 2.98
N ASN A 67 -8.93 -7.49 3.21
CA ASN A 67 -9.96 -6.56 3.68
C ASN A 67 -10.68 -5.81 2.54
N LEU A 68 -10.26 -5.98 1.28
CA LEU A 68 -10.64 -5.06 0.21
C LEU A 68 -12.00 -5.36 -0.43
N PHE A 69 -12.33 -6.62 -0.67
CA PHE A 69 -13.41 -7.00 -1.58
C PHE A 69 -14.56 -7.75 -0.91
N ASP A 70 -14.26 -8.60 0.07
CA ASP A 70 -15.24 -9.48 0.71
C ASP A 70 -15.18 -9.36 2.24
N SER A 71 -16.34 -9.17 2.86
CA SER A 71 -16.44 -9.06 4.32
C SER A 71 -16.11 -10.37 5.04
N THR A 72 -16.27 -11.52 4.36
CA THR A 72 -15.97 -12.84 4.94
C THR A 72 -14.49 -13.11 5.11
N THR A 73 -13.65 -12.42 4.34
CA THR A 73 -12.18 -12.51 4.44
C THR A 73 -11.58 -11.37 5.24
N SER A 74 -12.34 -10.30 5.48
CA SER A 74 -11.87 -9.12 6.21
C SER A 74 -11.69 -9.41 7.70
N TYR A 75 -10.60 -8.89 8.26
CA TYR A 75 -10.28 -9.00 9.69
C TYR A 75 -11.42 -8.52 10.61
N SER A 76 -12.07 -7.41 10.25
CA SER A 76 -13.15 -6.81 11.04
C SER A 76 -14.57 -7.28 10.64
N GLY A 77 -14.68 -8.16 9.64
CA GLY A 77 -15.97 -8.52 9.05
C GLY A 77 -16.61 -7.41 8.19
N VAL A 78 -15.84 -6.33 7.92
CA VAL A 78 -16.24 -5.22 7.04
C VAL A 78 -15.23 -5.08 5.92
N SER A 79 -15.65 -5.21 4.66
CA SER A 79 -14.76 -4.95 3.53
C SER A 79 -14.72 -3.47 3.17
N TRP A 80 -13.67 -3.08 2.43
CA TRP A 80 -13.60 -1.72 1.89
C TRP A 80 -14.54 -1.50 0.71
N ASN A 81 -15.20 -2.54 0.18
CA ASN A 81 -15.97 -2.49 -1.06
C ASN A 81 -15.18 -1.81 -2.21
N ALA A 82 -13.88 -2.07 -2.28
CA ALA A 82 -12.97 -1.42 -3.20
C ALA A 82 -13.36 -1.66 -4.66
N ASP A 83 -13.88 -2.84 -4.97
CA ASP A 83 -14.42 -3.25 -6.26
C ASP A 83 -15.62 -2.40 -6.70
N ARG A 84 -16.61 -2.23 -5.81
CA ARG A 84 -17.83 -1.45 -6.10
C ARG A 84 -17.52 0.03 -6.28
N ILE A 85 -16.67 0.58 -5.39
CA ILE A 85 -16.24 1.98 -5.43
C ILE A 85 -15.44 2.25 -6.71
N ALA A 86 -14.49 1.37 -7.06
CA ALA A 86 -13.70 1.48 -8.27
C ALA A 86 -14.58 1.45 -9.51
N MET A 87 -15.50 0.48 -9.63
CA MET A 87 -16.44 0.39 -10.76
C MET A 87 -17.31 1.63 -10.90
N ASP A 88 -17.87 2.14 -9.79
CA ASP A 88 -18.69 3.35 -9.81
C ASP A 88 -17.92 4.56 -10.34
N LEU A 89 -16.69 4.76 -9.86
CA LEU A 89 -15.85 5.88 -10.28
C LEU A 89 -15.43 5.78 -11.76
N MET A 90 -15.06 4.59 -12.23
CA MET A 90 -14.68 4.37 -13.64
C MET A 90 -15.88 4.52 -14.58
N SER A 91 -17.04 3.95 -14.24
CA SER A 91 -18.26 4.07 -15.04
C SER A 91 -18.74 5.51 -15.19
N LYS A 92 -18.57 6.32 -14.15
CA LYS A 92 -18.85 7.76 -14.16
C LYS A 92 -17.71 8.60 -14.75
N ARG A 93 -16.68 7.97 -15.29
CA ARG A 93 -15.51 8.64 -15.89
C ARG A 93 -14.83 9.64 -14.93
N LYS A 94 -14.84 9.34 -13.62
CA LYS A 94 -14.18 10.16 -12.58
C LYS A 94 -12.72 9.82 -12.40
N THR A 95 -12.29 8.67 -12.94
CA THR A 95 -10.91 8.16 -12.86
C THR A 95 -10.49 7.57 -14.21
N LYS A 96 -9.18 7.34 -14.39
CA LYS A 96 -8.69 6.45 -15.45
C LYS A 96 -9.10 5.00 -15.18
N GLN A 97 -8.85 4.10 -16.14
CA GLN A 97 -9.05 2.65 -15.97
C GLN A 97 -7.89 2.07 -15.16
N PHE A 98 -8.19 1.23 -14.17
CA PHE A 98 -7.18 0.60 -13.33
C PHE A 98 -7.63 -0.78 -12.82
N ILE A 99 -6.67 -1.57 -12.38
CA ILE A 99 -6.85 -2.80 -11.63
C ILE A 99 -6.35 -2.62 -10.19
N ILE A 100 -6.80 -3.46 -9.26
CA ILE A 100 -6.34 -3.46 -7.88
C ILE A 100 -5.66 -4.79 -7.58
N VAL A 101 -4.43 -4.74 -7.09
CA VAL A 101 -3.65 -5.90 -6.63
C VAL A 101 -3.65 -5.87 -5.10
N GLY A 102 -4.53 -6.64 -4.50
CA GLY A 102 -4.67 -6.78 -3.05
C GLY A 102 -3.65 -7.79 -2.51
N ILE A 103 -2.68 -7.32 -1.76
CA ILE A 103 -1.62 -8.14 -1.16
C ILE A 103 -2.04 -8.49 0.26
N HIS A 104 -2.34 -9.77 0.53
CA HIS A 104 -2.69 -10.21 1.88
C HIS A 104 -1.51 -10.03 2.83
N ASN A 105 -1.79 -9.65 4.06
CA ASN A 105 -0.75 -9.59 5.08
C ASN A 105 -0.39 -11.00 5.60
N SER A 106 0.70 -11.06 6.34
CA SER A 106 1.19 -12.25 7.04
C SER A 106 1.18 -12.02 8.56
N PRO A 107 1.42 -13.05 9.38
CA PRO A 107 1.65 -12.87 10.81
C PRO A 107 2.80 -11.90 11.14
N GLN A 108 3.71 -11.65 10.20
CA GLN A 108 4.81 -10.71 10.33
C GLN A 108 4.47 -9.27 9.89
N ARG A 109 3.17 -8.97 9.69
CA ARG A 109 2.70 -7.66 9.21
C ARG A 109 3.37 -6.47 9.89
N SER A 110 3.53 -6.51 11.20
CA SER A 110 4.13 -5.40 11.94
C SER A 110 5.60 -5.17 11.57
N LEU A 111 6.37 -6.23 11.34
CA LEU A 111 7.76 -6.14 10.89
C LEU A 111 7.85 -5.76 9.41
N GLU A 112 7.00 -6.35 8.57
CA GLU A 112 6.98 -6.09 7.12
C GLU A 112 6.53 -4.66 6.80
N TYR A 113 5.67 -4.04 7.63
CA TYR A 113 5.10 -2.72 7.37
C TYR A 113 5.78 -1.60 8.16
N THR A 114 6.77 -1.91 9.00
CA THR A 114 7.59 -0.89 9.64
C THR A 114 8.82 -0.57 8.77
N PRO A 115 8.97 0.68 8.30
CA PRO A 115 10.08 1.08 7.44
C PRO A 115 11.46 0.82 8.07
N GLN A 116 12.32 0.07 7.40
CA GLN A 116 13.72 -0.13 7.82
C GLN A 116 14.46 1.20 7.93
N GLY A 117 14.18 2.12 7.01
CA GLY A 117 14.78 3.45 7.04
C GLY A 117 14.43 4.25 8.28
N LEU A 118 13.18 4.15 8.77
CA LEU A 118 12.76 4.73 10.05
C LEU A 118 13.53 4.06 11.22
N TYR A 119 13.54 2.72 11.25
CA TYR A 119 14.22 1.96 12.31
C TYR A 119 15.71 2.31 12.40
N ASN A 120 16.39 2.49 11.27
CA ASN A 120 17.80 2.86 11.24
C ASN A 120 18.08 4.25 11.84
N GLU A 121 17.11 5.16 11.82
CA GLU A 121 17.20 6.51 12.40
C GLU A 121 16.85 6.52 13.91
N LEU A 122 16.34 5.41 14.48
CA LEU A 122 16.01 5.34 15.89
C LEU A 122 17.27 5.28 16.77
N PRO A 123 17.25 5.90 17.97
CA PRO A 123 18.22 5.62 19.03
C PRO A 123 18.20 4.15 19.45
N GLU A 124 19.33 3.61 19.91
CA GLU A 124 19.45 2.19 20.29
C GLU A 124 18.43 1.72 21.33
N SER A 125 18.09 2.57 22.30
CA SER A 125 17.06 2.25 23.31
C SER A 125 15.70 1.98 22.65
N PHE A 126 15.33 2.75 21.61
CA PHE A 126 14.07 2.56 20.88
C PHE A 126 14.12 1.35 19.95
N LYS A 127 15.27 1.04 19.36
CA LYS A 127 15.45 -0.22 18.60
C LYS A 127 15.27 -1.44 19.50
N SER A 128 15.84 -1.41 20.71
CA SER A 128 15.66 -2.47 21.69
C SER A 128 14.19 -2.65 22.09
N SER A 129 13.49 -1.55 22.41
CA SER A 129 12.05 -1.57 22.73
C SER A 129 11.21 -2.09 21.56
N PHE A 130 11.50 -1.66 20.32
CA PHE A 130 10.86 -2.17 19.11
C PHE A 130 11.06 -3.69 18.97
N ASN A 131 12.31 -4.16 19.09
CA ASN A 131 12.64 -5.57 18.95
C ASN A 131 11.98 -6.43 20.03
N GLU A 132 11.82 -5.91 21.23
CA GLU A 132 11.07 -6.57 22.30
C GLU A 132 9.57 -6.64 22.01
N GLU A 133 8.96 -5.52 21.54
CA GLU A 133 7.53 -5.45 21.24
C GLU A 133 7.14 -6.36 20.07
N PHE A 134 7.89 -6.30 18.97
CA PHE A 134 7.54 -6.97 17.72
C PHE A 134 8.28 -8.31 17.50
N LYS A 135 9.15 -8.71 18.43
CA LYS A 135 9.92 -9.97 18.37
C LYS A 135 10.84 -10.06 17.16
N GLY A 136 11.47 -8.96 16.79
CA GLY A 136 12.43 -8.90 15.69
C GLY A 136 12.61 -7.52 15.11
N GLU A 137 13.50 -7.42 14.13
CA GLU A 137 13.77 -6.20 13.37
C GLU A 137 12.81 -6.07 12.18
N PRO A 138 12.66 -4.87 11.58
CA PRO A 138 11.83 -4.69 10.41
C PRO A 138 12.22 -5.60 9.22
N LEU A 139 11.22 -6.04 8.48
CA LEU A 139 11.36 -6.84 7.26
C LEU A 139 10.87 -6.09 6.03
N SER A 140 10.68 -4.79 6.14
CA SER A 140 10.08 -3.97 5.09
C SER A 140 10.85 -3.97 3.78
N ASP A 141 12.18 -3.99 3.83
CA ASP A 141 13.00 -4.03 2.61
C ASP A 141 12.78 -5.34 1.84
N LYS A 142 12.69 -6.47 2.54
CA LYS A 142 12.36 -7.77 1.93
C LYS A 142 10.94 -7.78 1.37
N TYR A 143 9.99 -7.21 2.11
CA TYR A 143 8.61 -7.11 1.65
C TYR A 143 8.48 -6.24 0.39
N LEU A 144 9.19 -5.12 0.32
CA LEU A 144 9.19 -4.28 -0.88
C LEU A 144 9.93 -4.93 -2.06
N LEU A 145 11.00 -5.68 -1.80
CA LEU A 145 11.67 -6.48 -2.84
C LEU A 145 10.73 -7.55 -3.40
N PHE A 146 9.94 -8.22 -2.55
CA PHE A 146 8.87 -9.13 -3.01
C PHE A 146 7.92 -8.42 -3.97
N ILE A 147 7.38 -7.25 -3.59
CA ILE A 147 6.44 -6.52 -4.45
C ILE A 147 7.10 -6.13 -5.78
N VAL A 148 8.30 -5.57 -5.73
CA VAL A 148 8.93 -4.94 -6.91
C VAL A 148 9.61 -5.96 -7.82
N LYS A 149 10.22 -7.01 -7.25
CA LYS A 149 11.06 -7.96 -8.01
C LYS A 149 10.37 -9.27 -8.33
N GLU A 150 9.34 -9.64 -7.57
CA GLU A 150 8.64 -10.91 -7.76
C GLU A 150 7.19 -10.70 -8.19
N LEU A 151 6.39 -9.95 -7.43
CA LEU A 151 4.98 -9.77 -7.71
C LEU A 151 4.72 -8.89 -8.95
N LYS A 152 5.28 -7.67 -8.98
CA LYS A 152 5.01 -6.73 -10.08
C LYS A 152 5.36 -7.30 -11.46
N PRO A 153 6.50 -7.96 -11.68
CA PRO A 153 6.77 -8.59 -12.98
C PRO A 153 5.75 -9.63 -13.40
N VAL A 154 5.21 -10.42 -12.45
CA VAL A 154 4.14 -11.39 -12.74
C VAL A 154 2.84 -10.66 -13.12
N ILE A 155 2.46 -9.62 -12.38
CA ILE A 155 1.27 -8.81 -12.70
C ILE A 155 1.40 -8.19 -14.10
N ASP A 156 2.53 -7.55 -14.40
CA ASP A 156 2.76 -6.87 -15.68
C ASP A 156 2.84 -7.82 -16.89
N ASN A 157 3.16 -9.09 -16.66
CA ASN A 157 3.20 -10.10 -17.71
C ASN A 157 1.87 -10.86 -17.86
N SER A 158 1.06 -10.93 -16.80
CA SER A 158 -0.20 -11.69 -16.79
C SER A 158 -1.41 -10.81 -17.11
N PHE A 159 -1.32 -9.51 -16.92
CA PHE A 159 -2.41 -8.57 -17.10
C PHE A 159 -2.03 -7.44 -18.06
N TYR A 160 -3.03 -6.88 -18.73
CA TYR A 160 -2.83 -5.77 -19.66
C TYR A 160 -2.67 -4.45 -18.89
N THR A 161 -1.46 -4.21 -18.37
CA THR A 161 -1.14 -3.07 -17.51
C THR A 161 -0.26 -2.03 -18.20
N GLU A 162 -0.40 -0.79 -17.75
CA GLU A 162 0.56 0.26 -18.00
C GLU A 162 1.70 0.15 -16.96
N ARG A 163 2.92 -0.05 -17.44
CA ARG A 163 4.06 -0.45 -16.58
C ARG A 163 4.82 0.71 -15.95
N SER A 164 4.62 1.93 -16.46
CA SER A 164 5.36 3.10 -16.00
C SER A 164 4.93 3.53 -14.60
N LYS A 165 5.81 4.25 -13.90
CA LYS A 165 5.56 4.68 -12.52
C LYS A 165 4.33 5.59 -12.40
N GLU A 166 4.03 6.38 -13.42
CA GLU A 166 2.89 7.31 -13.46
C GLU A 166 1.55 6.59 -13.36
N TYR A 167 1.53 5.30 -13.68
CA TYR A 167 0.36 4.43 -13.64
C TYR A 167 0.46 3.35 -12.56
N THR A 168 1.51 3.41 -11.73
CA THR A 168 1.73 2.47 -10.63
C THR A 168 1.59 3.18 -9.30
N CYS A 169 0.57 2.78 -8.52
CA CYS A 169 0.28 3.32 -7.20
C CYS A 169 0.45 2.25 -6.13
N ILE A 170 0.85 2.66 -4.94
CA ILE A 170 0.85 1.83 -3.73
C ILE A 170 0.00 2.48 -2.65
N ALA A 171 -0.81 1.69 -1.94
CA ALA A 171 -1.80 2.22 -1.00
C ALA A 171 -2.02 1.30 0.21
N GLY A 172 -2.36 1.88 1.34
CA GLY A 172 -2.75 1.13 2.52
C GLY A 172 -3.12 2.02 3.69
N SER A 173 -3.75 1.41 4.70
CA SER A 173 -4.15 2.10 5.93
C SER A 173 -3.27 1.75 7.11
N SER A 174 -3.23 2.66 8.10
CA SER A 174 -2.50 2.43 9.34
C SER A 174 -1.00 2.21 9.07
N ARG A 175 -0.44 1.07 9.50
CA ARG A 175 0.94 0.66 9.13
C ARG A 175 1.08 0.49 7.61
N GLY A 176 -0.02 0.13 6.90
CA GLY A 176 -0.05 0.11 5.44
C GLY A 176 0.24 1.47 4.82
N GLY A 177 -0.12 2.56 5.48
CA GLY A 177 0.25 3.92 5.08
C GLY A 177 1.76 4.19 5.25
N LEU A 178 2.36 3.72 6.36
CA LEU A 178 3.81 3.83 6.57
C LEU A 178 4.62 3.12 5.47
N ILE A 179 4.28 1.86 5.20
CA ILE A 179 5.00 1.09 4.19
C ILE A 179 4.75 1.60 2.77
N SER A 180 3.56 2.19 2.49
CA SER A 180 3.28 2.82 1.19
C SER A 180 4.16 4.05 0.95
N LEU A 181 4.32 4.91 1.96
CA LEU A 181 5.23 6.05 1.88
C LEU A 181 6.68 5.60 1.72
N TYR A 182 7.08 4.59 2.49
CA TYR A 182 8.42 4.01 2.41
C TYR A 182 8.70 3.41 1.03
N ALA A 183 7.74 2.69 0.45
CA ALA A 183 7.84 2.11 -0.88
C ALA A 183 8.10 3.17 -1.96
N LEU A 184 7.37 4.29 -1.91
CA LEU A 184 7.58 5.41 -2.83
C LEU A 184 9.00 5.98 -2.71
N CYS A 185 9.52 6.09 -1.48
CA CYS A 185 10.88 6.60 -1.24
C CYS A 185 11.98 5.62 -1.68
N GLN A 186 11.79 4.31 -1.47
CA GLN A 186 12.77 3.28 -1.82
C GLN A 186 12.78 2.94 -3.30
N PHE A 187 11.62 3.01 -3.94
CA PHE A 187 11.43 2.65 -5.35
C PHE A 187 10.74 3.76 -6.15
N PRO A 188 11.33 4.98 -6.21
CA PRO A 188 10.71 6.12 -6.87
C PRO A 188 10.58 5.96 -8.39
N ASN A 189 11.31 5.03 -8.98
CA ASN A 189 11.20 4.69 -10.40
C ASN A 189 10.13 3.62 -10.68
N VAL A 190 9.51 3.06 -9.63
CA VAL A 190 8.45 2.04 -9.73
C VAL A 190 7.10 2.63 -9.35
N PHE A 191 7.03 3.38 -8.26
CA PHE A 191 5.80 3.96 -7.75
C PHE A 191 5.80 5.47 -7.97
N GLY A 192 4.85 5.97 -8.76
CA GLY A 192 4.64 7.41 -8.96
C GLY A 192 3.70 8.03 -7.92
N THR A 193 2.90 7.20 -7.25
CA THR A 193 1.90 7.68 -6.28
C THR A 193 1.84 6.77 -5.06
N ALA A 194 1.75 7.35 -3.86
CA ALA A 194 1.41 6.63 -2.63
C ALA A 194 0.17 7.22 -1.95
N ALA A 195 -0.73 6.34 -1.47
CA ALA A 195 -1.85 6.70 -0.62
C ALA A 195 -1.65 6.14 0.79
N CYS A 196 -1.52 7.03 1.75
CA CYS A 196 -1.18 6.78 3.14
C CYS A 196 -2.39 7.13 4.02
N ILE A 197 -3.28 6.15 4.21
CA ILE A 197 -4.59 6.34 4.84
C ILE A 197 -4.45 6.10 6.35
N SER A 198 -4.92 7.03 7.19
CA SER A 198 -4.79 6.91 8.67
C SER A 198 -3.41 6.42 9.10
N THR A 199 -2.34 7.01 8.60
CA THR A 199 -0.98 6.52 8.79
C THR A 199 -0.62 6.41 10.26
N HIS A 200 -0.21 5.22 10.71
CA HIS A 200 0.12 4.96 12.11
C HIS A 200 1.53 5.44 12.47
N TRP A 201 1.69 6.75 12.61
CA TRP A 201 2.97 7.42 12.88
C TRP A 201 3.68 6.95 14.16
N PRO A 202 2.98 6.62 15.27
CA PRO A 202 3.62 6.15 16.49
C PRO A 202 4.34 4.81 16.38
N VAL A 203 4.05 3.99 15.35
CA VAL A 203 4.58 2.64 15.15
C VAL A 203 4.19 1.67 16.29
N SER A 204 4.54 1.96 17.54
CA SER A 204 4.11 1.16 18.70
C SER A 204 2.62 1.30 18.96
N LEU A 205 1.97 0.21 19.39
CA LEU A 205 0.60 0.21 19.93
C LEU A 205 0.56 0.35 21.44
N LYS A 206 1.70 0.18 22.11
CA LYS A 206 1.82 0.27 23.57
C LYS A 206 1.99 1.71 24.04
N GLU A 207 2.68 2.52 23.24
CA GLU A 207 2.97 3.90 23.59
C GLU A 207 2.85 4.84 22.40
N ASN A 208 2.41 6.07 22.65
CA ASN A 208 2.39 7.15 21.69
C ASN A 208 3.66 7.99 21.85
N ASN A 209 4.78 7.53 21.28
CA ASN A 209 6.07 8.18 21.42
C ASN A 209 6.49 8.91 20.14
N PRO A 210 6.81 10.21 20.18
CA PRO A 210 7.20 10.99 19.01
C PRO A 210 8.53 10.55 18.38
N ALA A 211 9.37 9.77 19.08
CA ALA A 211 10.65 9.33 18.53
C ALA A 211 10.50 8.58 17.19
N TYR A 212 9.43 7.79 17.04
CA TYR A 212 9.18 7.07 15.79
C TYR A 212 8.83 8.02 14.62
N SER A 213 7.97 9.00 14.87
CA SER A 213 7.63 10.00 13.83
C SER A 213 8.83 10.88 13.49
N GLN A 214 9.63 11.27 14.47
CA GLN A 214 10.87 12.04 14.27
C GLN A 214 11.91 11.24 13.46
N ALA A 215 12.07 9.93 13.73
CA ALA A 215 12.90 9.05 12.92
C ALA A 215 12.40 8.95 11.49
N MET A 216 11.07 8.89 11.28
CA MET A 216 10.48 8.91 9.93
C MET A 216 10.75 10.25 9.22
N ILE A 217 10.62 11.37 9.91
CA ILE A 217 10.93 12.71 9.37
C ILE A 217 12.41 12.80 9.00
N SER A 218 13.32 12.29 9.84
CA SER A 218 14.76 12.23 9.55
C SER A 218 15.02 11.44 8.26
N TYR A 219 14.42 10.27 8.13
CA TYR A 219 14.50 9.45 6.92
C TYR A 219 13.94 10.19 5.69
N LEU A 220 12.73 10.73 5.77
CA LEU A 220 12.08 11.44 4.67
C LEU A 220 12.85 12.68 4.21
N THR A 221 13.48 13.40 5.15
CA THR A 221 14.32 14.56 4.82
C THR A 221 15.43 14.22 3.83
N LYS A 222 15.96 12.98 3.92
CA LYS A 222 17.04 12.47 3.08
C LYS A 222 16.56 11.76 1.80
N LYS A 223 15.35 11.13 1.85
CA LYS A 223 14.93 10.13 0.86
C LYS A 223 13.62 10.45 0.12
N LEU A 224 12.91 11.51 0.51
CA LEU A 224 11.67 11.89 -0.19
C LEU A 224 11.98 12.18 -1.67
N PRO A 225 11.27 11.55 -2.63
CA PRO A 225 11.52 11.77 -4.05
C PRO A 225 11.08 13.17 -4.51
N SER A 226 11.44 13.54 -5.74
CA SER A 226 11.06 14.84 -6.32
C SER A 226 9.54 15.00 -6.41
N PHE A 227 9.04 16.16 -5.97
CA PHE A 227 7.64 16.53 -6.09
C PHE A 227 7.15 16.65 -7.55
N GLU A 228 8.06 16.86 -8.50
CA GLU A 228 7.71 17.05 -9.92
C GLU A 228 7.13 15.80 -10.56
N SER A 229 7.53 14.62 -10.07
CA SER A 229 7.18 13.33 -10.67
C SER A 229 6.48 12.36 -9.73
N HIS A 230 6.14 12.79 -8.51
CA HIS A 230 5.50 11.95 -7.52
C HIS A 230 4.30 12.63 -6.86
N ARG A 231 3.34 11.80 -6.42
CA ARG A 231 2.10 12.27 -5.78
C ARG A 231 1.90 11.55 -4.45
N LEU A 232 1.39 12.28 -3.46
CA LEU A 232 1.16 11.79 -2.12
C LEU A 232 -0.25 12.13 -1.64
N TYR A 233 -0.97 11.13 -1.16
CA TYR A 233 -2.24 11.29 -0.47
C TYR A 233 -2.08 10.90 0.99
N PHE A 234 -2.57 11.75 1.89
CA PHE A 234 -2.70 11.45 3.31
C PHE A 234 -4.11 11.75 3.78
N ASP A 235 -4.57 11.00 4.77
CA ASP A 235 -5.74 11.34 5.54
C ASP A 235 -5.67 10.79 6.97
N TYR A 236 -6.57 11.28 7.81
CA TYR A 236 -6.79 10.76 9.14
C TYR A 236 -8.19 11.14 9.64
N GLY A 237 -8.74 10.32 10.54
CA GLY A 237 -9.94 10.63 11.30
C GLY A 237 -9.62 11.40 12.58
N THR A 238 -10.65 11.60 13.43
CA THR A 238 -10.48 12.29 14.72
C THR A 238 -10.82 11.43 15.93
N GLU A 239 -11.25 10.19 15.69
CA GLU A 239 -11.68 9.26 16.73
C GLU A 239 -10.74 8.05 16.85
N THR A 240 -10.86 7.32 17.93
CA THR A 240 -10.07 6.12 18.26
C THR A 240 -8.56 6.36 18.14
N LEU A 241 -7.81 5.53 17.40
CA LEU A 241 -6.37 5.74 17.19
C LEU A 241 -6.06 7.01 16.40
N ASP A 242 -6.93 7.39 15.45
CA ASP A 242 -6.70 8.53 14.57
C ASP A 242 -6.65 9.87 15.31
N LYS A 243 -7.30 9.98 16.49
CA LYS A 243 -7.30 11.21 17.30
C LYS A 243 -5.91 11.72 17.67
N GLN A 244 -4.91 10.84 17.68
CA GLN A 244 -3.54 11.19 18.02
C GLN A 244 -2.66 11.50 16.79
N TYR A 245 -3.16 11.36 15.55
CA TYR A 245 -2.33 11.46 14.34
C TYR A 245 -2.12 12.89 13.85
N LYS A 246 -3.03 13.80 14.15
CA LYS A 246 -2.96 15.18 13.66
C LYS A 246 -1.62 15.89 13.93
N PRO A 247 -1.04 15.87 15.14
CA PRO A 247 0.24 16.51 15.38
C PRO A 247 1.36 15.96 14.48
N TYR A 248 1.46 14.65 14.35
CA TYR A 248 2.46 13.99 13.51
C TYR A 248 2.25 14.31 12.03
N GLN A 249 1.00 14.27 11.56
CA GLN A 249 0.69 14.58 10.17
C GLN A 249 1.06 16.02 9.83
N LEU A 250 0.83 16.98 10.72
CA LEU A 250 1.23 18.37 10.50
C LEU A 250 2.74 18.57 10.35
N GLU A 251 3.55 17.79 11.08
CA GLU A 251 5.01 17.82 10.91
C GLU A 251 5.43 17.25 9.54
N ILE A 252 4.81 16.16 9.11
CA ILE A 252 5.00 15.60 7.76
C ILE A 252 4.56 16.59 6.68
N ASP A 253 3.42 17.25 6.85
CA ASP A 253 2.91 18.26 5.92
C ASP A 253 3.86 19.45 5.79
N ALA A 254 4.44 19.91 6.90
CA ALA A 254 5.45 20.95 6.91
C ALA A 254 6.71 20.54 6.15
N LEU A 255 7.18 19.29 6.34
CA LEU A 255 8.29 18.74 5.58
C LEU A 255 8.00 18.67 4.08
N LEU A 256 6.83 18.15 3.69
CA LEU A 256 6.44 18.06 2.28
C LEU A 256 6.41 19.45 1.62
N LYS A 257 5.83 20.44 2.31
CA LYS A 257 5.82 21.81 1.84
C LYS A 257 7.24 22.37 1.65
N SER A 258 8.15 22.11 2.60
CA SER A 258 9.55 22.55 2.50
C SER A 258 10.30 21.91 1.35
N LYS A 259 9.89 20.70 0.92
CA LYS A 259 10.43 19.96 -0.21
C LYS A 259 9.78 20.31 -1.55
N GLY A 260 8.87 21.29 -1.60
CA GLY A 260 8.25 21.78 -2.84
C GLY A 260 6.93 21.10 -3.22
N TYR A 261 6.44 20.14 -2.41
CA TYR A 261 5.10 19.57 -2.64
C TYR A 261 4.02 20.62 -2.43
N SER A 262 2.95 20.53 -3.22
CA SER A 262 1.84 21.50 -3.23
C SER A 262 0.52 20.78 -3.54
N LYS A 263 -0.58 21.51 -3.54
CA LYS A 263 -1.92 20.99 -3.89
C LYS A 263 -2.01 20.33 -5.28
N LYS A 264 -0.99 20.49 -6.14
CA LYS A 264 -0.93 19.82 -7.45
C LYS A 264 -0.56 18.34 -7.35
N ASN A 265 0.23 18.00 -6.35
CA ASN A 265 0.81 16.66 -6.21
C ASN A 265 0.74 16.07 -4.80
N TRP A 266 0.21 16.82 -3.84
CA TRP A 266 0.03 16.36 -2.46
C TRP A 266 -1.27 16.91 -1.86
N ILE A 267 -1.94 16.07 -1.08
CA ILE A 267 -3.10 16.43 -0.28
C ILE A 267 -3.09 15.70 1.06
N THR A 268 -3.48 16.40 2.11
CA THR A 268 -3.83 15.81 3.41
C THR A 268 -5.27 16.19 3.75
N ARG A 269 -6.07 15.20 4.19
CA ARG A 269 -7.48 15.39 4.57
C ARG A 269 -7.74 14.94 6.00
N GLU A 270 -8.38 15.80 6.78
CA GLU A 270 -8.97 15.42 8.07
C GLU A 270 -10.44 15.05 7.86
N TYR A 271 -10.87 13.94 8.47
CA TYR A 271 -12.26 13.46 8.46
C TYR A 271 -12.82 13.47 9.89
N PRO A 272 -13.48 14.57 10.30
CA PRO A 272 -14.04 14.70 11.64
C PRO A 272 -15.05 13.59 11.95
N GLY A 273 -14.96 13.00 13.15
CA GLY A 273 -15.80 11.90 13.59
C GLY A 273 -15.45 10.53 13.01
N ALA A 274 -14.47 10.45 12.12
CA ALA A 274 -14.06 9.16 11.56
C ALA A 274 -13.12 8.41 12.51
N GLU A 275 -13.37 7.11 12.64
CA GLU A 275 -12.59 6.17 13.44
C GLU A 275 -11.47 5.49 12.64
N HIS A 276 -10.57 4.79 13.37
CA HIS A 276 -9.51 3.96 12.80
C HIS A 276 -10.02 2.55 12.47
N ASN A 277 -10.86 2.41 11.45
CA ASN A 277 -11.43 1.12 11.05
C ASN A 277 -11.82 1.07 9.57
N GLU A 278 -12.13 -0.15 9.09
CA GLU A 278 -12.48 -0.43 7.70
C GLU A 278 -13.73 0.32 7.23
N LYS A 279 -14.73 0.51 8.10
CA LYS A 279 -15.96 1.24 7.76
C LYS A 279 -15.67 2.72 7.47
N ALA A 280 -14.82 3.35 8.28
CA ALA A 280 -14.40 4.72 8.06
C ALA A 280 -13.52 4.85 6.79
N TRP A 281 -12.60 3.91 6.57
CA TRP A 281 -11.76 3.89 5.35
C TRP A 281 -12.59 3.65 4.09
N GLN A 282 -13.55 2.71 4.13
CA GLN A 282 -14.49 2.48 3.04
C GLN A 282 -15.22 3.77 2.65
N SER A 283 -15.75 4.52 3.63
CA SER A 283 -16.56 5.72 3.36
C SER A 283 -15.79 6.82 2.62
N ARG A 284 -14.48 6.94 2.85
CA ARG A 284 -13.61 7.96 2.25
C ARG A 284 -12.73 7.46 1.09
N PHE A 285 -12.76 6.17 0.82
CA PHE A 285 -12.00 5.56 -0.28
C PHE A 285 -12.29 6.16 -1.66
N PRO A 286 -13.52 6.63 -1.99
CA PRO A 286 -13.77 7.36 -3.22
C PRO A 286 -12.88 8.60 -3.41
N ASP A 287 -12.57 9.32 -2.33
CA ASP A 287 -11.70 10.50 -2.38
C ASP A 287 -10.24 10.12 -2.63
N VAL A 288 -9.79 9.02 -1.98
CA VAL A 288 -8.47 8.44 -2.21
C VAL A 288 -8.31 8.11 -3.69
N ILE A 289 -9.22 7.30 -4.25
CA ILE A 289 -9.16 6.84 -5.64
C ILE A 289 -9.18 8.02 -6.63
N ARG A 290 -10.01 9.03 -6.42
CA ARG A 290 -10.03 10.23 -7.30
C ARG A 290 -8.69 10.95 -7.33
N PHE A 291 -7.98 10.98 -6.20
CA PHE A 291 -6.68 11.62 -6.14
C PHE A 291 -5.58 10.77 -6.79
N ILE A 292 -5.53 9.47 -6.50
CA ILE A 292 -4.43 8.61 -6.97
C ILE A 292 -4.59 8.15 -8.42
N MET A 293 -5.83 8.10 -8.93
CA MET A 293 -6.18 7.69 -10.30
C MET A 293 -6.93 8.79 -11.08
N PRO A 294 -6.42 10.03 -11.13
CA PRO A 294 -7.12 11.09 -11.87
C PRO A 294 -7.24 10.73 -13.35
N ARG A 295 -8.30 11.23 -13.96
CA ARG A 295 -8.59 11.04 -15.40
C ARG A 295 -7.51 11.68 -16.29
#